data_284670abc1045ef3d8b117e80d82481a
#
_entry.id   284670abc1045ef3d8b117e80d82481a
#
_cell.length_a   1.000
_cell.length_b   1.000
_cell.length_c   1.000
_cell.angle_alpha   90.00
_cell.angle_beta   90.00
_cell.angle_gamma   90.00
#
_symmetry.space_group_name_H-M   'P 1'
#
loop_
_entity.id
_entity.type
_entity.pdbx_description
1 polymer ?
#
loop_
_entity_poly.entity_id
_entity_poly.type
_entity_poly.pdbx_seq_one_letter_code
_entity_poly.pdbx_strand_id
1 'polypeptide(L)'
;MRILLVDDEETLLEYLSKRLLKQGLTVKATFSGEQAIEAAKDEHFDVAVVDLKMPGMDGVETQKTLKETQPFLQCIVLTGHGSIETALESGQQEAFQYLLKPVDYDNLVTVIQEAYKKKMEIQETKFREQVEEIYRSGLGAHGIRKAISDLRKIYGIA
;
A
#
# COMPACT_ATOMS: atom_id res chain seq x y z
N MET A 1 -9.06 3.48 -6.93
CA MET A 1 -7.85 3.50 -6.06
C MET A 1 -8.25 3.90 -4.65
N ARG A 2 -7.85 3.11 -3.68
CA ARG A 2 -8.11 3.34 -2.25
C ARG A 2 -6.80 3.66 -1.53
N ILE A 3 -6.76 4.80 -0.87
CA ILE A 3 -5.58 5.34 -0.19
C ILE A 3 -5.79 5.28 1.32
N LEU A 4 -4.79 4.74 2.03
CA LEU A 4 -4.71 4.80 3.48
C LEU A 4 -3.72 5.89 3.88
N LEU A 5 -4.17 6.87 4.64
CA LEU A 5 -3.32 7.90 5.23
C LEU A 5 -3.07 7.58 6.70
N VAL A 6 -1.82 7.65 7.12
CA VAL A 6 -1.40 7.35 8.50
C VAL A 6 -0.47 8.46 8.99
N ASP A 7 -0.98 9.33 9.83
CA ASP A 7 -0.21 10.45 10.41
C ASP A 7 -0.90 10.92 11.69
N ASP A 8 -0.15 11.31 12.71
CA ASP A 8 -0.72 11.86 13.95
C ASP A 8 -1.06 13.36 13.85
N GLU A 9 -0.65 14.03 12.77
CA GLU A 9 -1.01 15.42 12.47
C GLU A 9 -2.40 15.53 11.83
N GLU A 10 -3.42 15.81 12.61
CA GLU A 10 -4.81 15.93 12.13
C GLU A 10 -4.95 16.95 10.99
N THR A 11 -4.29 18.09 11.08
CA THR A 11 -4.35 19.16 10.07
C THR A 11 -3.84 18.69 8.72
N LEU A 12 -2.73 17.94 8.70
CA LEU A 12 -2.17 17.37 7.47
C LEU A 12 -3.10 16.31 6.88
N LEU A 13 -3.65 15.43 7.70
CA LEU A 13 -4.61 14.41 7.25
C LEU A 13 -5.86 15.04 6.64
N GLU A 14 -6.41 16.05 7.28
CA GLU A 14 -7.58 16.77 6.77
C GLU A 14 -7.30 17.43 5.42
N TYR A 15 -6.17 18.12 5.31
CA TYR A 15 -5.71 18.75 4.07
C TYR A 15 -5.54 17.77 2.91
N LEU A 16 -4.81 16.67 3.16
CA LEU A 16 -4.56 15.65 2.15
C LEU A 16 -5.84 14.90 1.77
N SER A 17 -6.65 14.54 2.75
CA SER A 17 -7.91 13.83 2.52
C SER A 17 -8.86 14.62 1.63
N LYS A 18 -9.05 15.92 1.90
CA LYS A 18 -9.92 16.78 1.11
C LYS A 18 -9.46 16.88 -0.35
N ARG A 19 -8.17 17.06 -0.56
CA ARG A 19 -7.60 17.20 -1.91
C ARG A 19 -7.67 15.90 -2.70
N LEU A 20 -7.32 14.77 -2.08
CA LEU A 20 -7.37 13.45 -2.73
C LEU A 20 -8.82 13.04 -3.06
N LEU A 21 -9.76 13.31 -2.16
CA LEU A 21 -11.18 13.05 -2.42
C LEU A 21 -11.71 13.84 -3.61
N LYS A 22 -11.31 15.11 -3.77
CA LYS A 22 -11.67 15.93 -4.93
C LYS A 22 -11.16 15.38 -6.26
N GLN A 23 -10.09 14.59 -6.21
CA GLN A 23 -9.56 13.89 -7.40
C GLN A 23 -10.26 12.55 -7.67
N GLY A 24 -11.31 12.23 -6.93
CA GLY A 24 -12.07 11.00 -7.11
C GLY A 24 -11.46 9.76 -6.45
N LEU A 25 -10.47 9.92 -5.59
CA LEU A 25 -9.87 8.83 -4.84
C LEU A 25 -10.68 8.51 -3.58
N THR A 26 -10.69 7.25 -3.18
CA THR A 26 -11.23 6.83 -1.89
C THR A 26 -10.13 6.93 -0.85
N VAL A 27 -10.39 7.63 0.25
CA VAL A 27 -9.37 7.91 1.27
C VAL A 27 -9.86 7.47 2.64
N LYS A 28 -9.02 6.75 3.37
CA LYS A 28 -9.19 6.44 4.79
C LYS A 28 -8.05 7.11 5.55
N ALA A 29 -8.39 8.02 6.45
CA ALA A 29 -7.42 8.68 7.33
C ALA A 29 -7.38 7.97 8.68
N THR A 30 -6.18 7.68 9.17
CA THR A 30 -5.92 7.09 10.48
C THR A 30 -4.84 7.89 11.21
N PHE A 31 -4.91 7.95 12.53
CA PHE A 31 -4.06 8.82 13.34
C PHE A 31 -2.91 8.09 14.00
N SER A 32 -2.82 6.78 13.82
CA SER A 32 -1.76 5.94 14.39
C SER A 32 -1.53 4.69 13.55
N GLY A 33 -0.37 4.06 13.75
CA GLY A 33 -0.07 2.78 13.11
C GLY A 33 -1.06 1.69 13.50
N GLU A 34 -1.46 1.64 14.76
CA GLU A 34 -2.43 0.69 15.29
C GLU A 34 -3.78 0.82 14.60
N GLN A 35 -4.26 2.05 14.42
CA GLN A 35 -5.52 2.30 13.70
C GLN A 35 -5.42 1.90 12.23
N ALA A 36 -4.29 2.15 11.60
CA ALA A 36 -4.06 1.77 10.21
C ALA A 36 -4.10 0.26 10.01
N ILE A 37 -3.46 -0.48 10.90
CA ILE A 37 -3.45 -1.95 10.87
C ILE A 37 -4.85 -2.50 11.09
N GLU A 38 -5.61 -1.95 12.02
CA GLU A 38 -6.99 -2.36 12.25
C GLU A 38 -7.88 -2.10 11.02
N ALA A 39 -7.75 -0.95 10.39
CA ALA A 39 -8.45 -0.64 9.14
C ALA A 39 -8.10 -1.63 8.01
N ALA A 40 -6.84 -2.03 7.93
CA ALA A 40 -6.36 -2.96 6.88
C ALA A 40 -6.84 -4.40 7.05
N LYS A 41 -7.38 -4.77 8.20
CA LYS A 41 -8.03 -6.08 8.40
C LYS A 41 -9.37 -6.18 7.67
N ASP A 42 -10.09 -5.07 7.61
CA ASP A 42 -11.47 -5.03 7.08
C ASP A 42 -11.55 -4.45 5.67
N GLU A 43 -10.60 -3.62 5.28
CA GLU A 43 -10.60 -2.90 4.01
C GLU A 43 -9.30 -3.12 3.24
N HIS A 44 -9.40 -3.28 1.92
CA HIS A 44 -8.24 -3.32 1.03
C HIS A 44 -7.81 -1.92 0.62
N PHE A 45 -6.50 -1.68 0.63
CA PHE A 45 -5.89 -0.45 0.17
C PHE A 45 -4.90 -0.71 -0.96
N ASP A 46 -4.77 0.25 -1.85
CA ASP A 46 -3.82 0.18 -2.96
C ASP A 46 -2.48 0.81 -2.58
N VAL A 47 -2.55 1.97 -1.95
CA VAL A 47 -1.38 2.74 -1.52
C VAL A 47 -1.62 3.26 -0.10
N ALA A 48 -0.60 3.17 0.74
CA ALA A 48 -0.58 3.79 2.06
C ALA A 48 0.46 4.92 2.07
N VAL A 49 0.08 6.05 2.66
CA VAL A 49 0.99 7.17 2.92
C VAL A 49 1.17 7.26 4.44
N VAL A 50 2.37 6.96 4.91
CA VAL A 50 2.65 6.72 6.32
C VAL A 50 3.71 7.69 6.83
N ASP A 51 3.42 8.39 7.93
CA ASP A 51 4.44 9.18 8.64
C ASP A 51 5.45 8.25 9.32
N LEU A 52 6.74 8.57 9.19
CA LEU A 52 7.81 7.78 9.77
C LEU A 52 7.82 7.86 11.31
N LYS A 53 7.62 9.05 11.85
CA LYS A 53 7.70 9.31 13.30
C LYS A 53 6.31 9.57 13.88
N MET A 54 5.79 8.58 14.59
CA MET A 54 4.53 8.66 15.31
C MET A 54 4.71 8.15 16.73
N PRO A 55 3.92 8.66 17.72
CA PRO A 55 3.85 8.06 19.06
C PRO A 55 3.39 6.60 18.98
N GLY A 56 3.93 5.74 19.82
CA GLY A 56 3.62 4.30 19.82
C GLY A 56 4.30 3.57 18.67
N MET A 57 3.52 2.92 17.83
CA MET A 57 4.04 2.22 16.66
C MET A 57 4.53 3.23 15.61
N ASP A 58 5.81 3.17 15.25
CA ASP A 58 6.39 4.05 14.24
C ASP A 58 6.01 3.65 12.80
N GLY A 59 6.38 4.49 11.83
CA GLY A 59 6.05 4.26 10.42
C GLY A 59 6.71 3.03 9.83
N VAL A 60 7.88 2.63 10.30
CA VAL A 60 8.60 1.45 9.83
C VAL A 60 7.86 0.18 10.24
N GLU A 61 7.51 0.06 11.51
CA GLU A 61 6.76 -1.08 12.04
C GLU A 61 5.36 -1.14 11.43
N THR A 62 4.69 0.01 11.29
CA THR A 62 3.38 0.12 10.63
C THR A 62 3.43 -0.41 9.21
N GLN A 63 4.38 0.05 8.41
CA GLN A 63 4.57 -0.38 7.03
C GLN A 63 4.80 -1.89 6.92
N LYS A 64 5.67 -2.43 7.75
CA LYS A 64 5.98 -3.86 7.77
C LYS A 64 4.72 -4.69 8.03
N THR A 65 3.97 -4.33 9.05
CA THR A 65 2.73 -5.04 9.43
C THR A 65 1.65 -4.89 8.35
N LEU A 66 1.50 -3.71 7.75
CA LEU A 66 0.58 -3.50 6.64
C LEU A 66 0.91 -4.38 5.44
N LYS A 67 2.19 -4.53 5.10
CA LYS A 67 2.61 -5.39 3.98
C LYS A 67 2.44 -6.88 4.28
N GLU A 68 2.57 -7.31 5.52
CA GLU A 68 2.25 -8.68 5.94
C GLU A 68 0.74 -8.97 5.77
N THR A 69 -0.10 -7.99 6.09
CA THR A 69 -1.57 -8.10 5.97
C THR A 69 -2.03 -7.99 4.52
N GLN A 70 -1.43 -7.08 3.76
CA GLN A 70 -1.75 -6.82 2.35
C GLN A 70 -0.47 -6.78 1.51
N PRO A 71 -0.01 -7.93 0.99
CA PRO A 71 1.31 -8.06 0.35
C PRO A 71 1.54 -7.18 -0.88
N PHE A 72 0.46 -6.78 -1.57
CA PHE A 72 0.56 -5.94 -2.76
C PHE A 72 0.46 -4.43 -2.46
N LEU A 73 0.11 -4.07 -1.24
CA LEU A 73 0.05 -2.67 -0.80
C LEU A 73 1.40 -1.99 -1.01
N GLN A 74 1.39 -0.81 -1.62
CA GLN A 74 2.59 0.01 -1.75
C GLN A 74 2.57 1.11 -0.70
N CYS A 75 3.68 1.29 0.01
CA CYS A 75 3.80 2.30 1.05
C CYS A 75 4.71 3.45 0.61
N ILE A 76 4.22 4.66 0.77
CA ILE A 76 4.99 5.90 0.64
C ILE A 76 5.20 6.42 2.05
N VAL A 77 6.44 6.66 2.44
CA VAL A 77 6.78 7.13 3.79
C VAL A 77 7.09 8.61 3.76
N LEU A 78 6.38 9.39 4.58
CA LEU A 78 6.63 10.81 4.79
C LEU A 78 7.57 10.99 5.99
N THR A 79 8.56 11.84 5.86
CA THR A 79 9.57 12.02 6.91
C THR A 79 10.17 13.42 6.92
N GLY A 80 10.63 13.87 8.06
CA GLY A 80 11.44 15.08 8.20
C GLY A 80 12.90 14.85 7.77
N HIS A 81 13.67 15.93 7.70
CA HIS A 81 15.10 15.89 7.37
C HIS A 81 15.90 15.00 8.33
N GLY A 82 16.85 14.24 7.80
CA GLY A 82 17.75 13.36 8.54
C GLY A 82 17.17 11.98 8.86
N SER A 83 15.86 11.80 8.78
CA SER A 83 15.21 10.51 9.07
C SER A 83 15.28 9.52 7.91
N ILE A 84 15.42 9.98 6.67
CA ILE A 84 15.56 9.12 5.47
C ILE A 84 16.85 8.31 5.55
N GLU A 85 17.98 8.96 5.84
CA GLU A 85 19.27 8.28 5.96
C GLU A 85 19.23 7.21 7.04
N THR A 86 18.65 7.53 8.21
CA THR A 86 18.48 6.57 9.30
C THR A 86 17.63 5.38 8.91
N ALA A 87 16.53 5.60 8.19
CA ALA A 87 15.66 4.53 7.71
C ALA A 87 16.37 3.64 6.68
N LEU A 88 17.15 4.21 5.78
CA LEU A 88 17.94 3.46 4.79
C LEU A 88 19.08 2.68 5.44
N GLU A 89 19.81 3.26 6.41
CA GLU A 89 20.89 2.61 7.15
C GLU A 89 20.39 1.40 7.96
N SER A 90 19.17 1.46 8.48
CA SER A 90 18.57 0.34 9.22
C SER A 90 18.09 -0.82 8.32
N GLY A 91 18.32 -0.75 6.99
CA GLY A 91 17.90 -1.77 6.04
C GLY A 91 16.40 -1.78 5.75
N GLN A 92 15.69 -0.75 6.13
CA GLN A 92 14.23 -0.62 5.98
C GLN A 92 13.85 -0.11 4.58
N GLN A 93 14.15 -0.90 3.55
CA GLN A 93 13.91 -0.53 2.14
C GLN A 93 12.59 -1.07 1.58
N GLU A 94 11.61 -1.37 2.41
CA GLU A 94 10.32 -1.92 1.97
C GLU A 94 9.34 -0.87 1.44
N ALA A 95 9.60 0.42 1.67
CA ALA A 95 8.79 1.49 1.11
C ALA A 95 8.97 1.60 -0.40
N PHE A 96 7.88 1.94 -1.10
CA PHE A 96 7.96 2.30 -2.52
C PHE A 96 8.82 3.55 -2.70
N GLN A 97 8.59 4.57 -1.86
CA GLN A 97 9.36 5.80 -1.88
C GLN A 97 9.26 6.53 -0.54
N TYR A 98 10.32 7.28 -0.20
CA TYR A 98 10.35 8.23 0.92
C TYR A 98 10.20 9.65 0.38
N LEU A 99 9.35 10.45 1.01
CA LEU A 99 9.15 11.87 0.69
C LEU A 99 9.41 12.73 1.91
N LEU A 100 10.06 13.88 1.69
CA LEU A 100 10.33 14.85 2.75
C LEU A 100 9.09 15.68 3.08
N LYS A 101 8.86 15.94 4.36
CA LYS A 101 7.94 16.98 4.83
C LYS A 101 8.64 18.35 4.82
N PRO A 102 7.97 19.45 4.46
CA PRO A 102 6.56 19.54 4.08
C PRO A 102 6.28 18.92 2.71
N VAL A 103 5.14 18.25 2.60
CA VAL A 103 4.76 17.52 1.40
C VAL A 103 4.34 18.48 0.29
N ASP A 104 4.96 18.34 -0.88
CA ASP A 104 4.44 18.89 -2.13
C ASP A 104 3.29 18.00 -2.60
N TYR A 105 2.09 18.54 -2.65
CA TYR A 105 0.89 17.76 -3.00
C TYR A 105 0.98 17.17 -4.42
N ASP A 106 1.40 17.93 -5.40
CA ASP A 106 1.46 17.46 -6.79
C ASP A 106 2.50 16.32 -6.94
N ASN A 107 3.63 16.44 -6.25
CA ASN A 107 4.61 15.38 -6.19
C ASN A 107 4.05 14.13 -5.49
N LEU A 108 3.35 14.29 -4.38
CA LEU A 108 2.71 13.17 -3.67
C LEU A 108 1.73 12.43 -4.57
N VAL A 109 0.88 13.14 -5.31
CA VAL A 109 -0.07 12.53 -6.25
C VAL A 109 0.65 11.75 -7.34
N THR A 110 1.71 12.30 -7.91
CA THR A 110 2.53 11.59 -8.90
C THR A 110 3.09 10.29 -8.34
N VAL A 111 3.66 10.34 -7.14
CA VAL A 111 4.22 9.15 -6.48
C VAL A 111 3.13 8.13 -6.12
N ILE A 112 1.96 8.58 -5.70
CA ILE A 112 0.80 7.68 -5.46
C ILE A 112 0.41 6.95 -6.74
N GLN A 113 0.36 7.64 -7.87
CA GLN A 113 0.02 7.03 -9.17
C GLN A 113 1.08 6.01 -9.61
N GLU A 114 2.35 6.32 -9.43
CA GLU A 114 3.46 5.41 -9.72
C GLU A 114 3.43 4.17 -8.81
N ALA A 115 3.14 4.36 -7.53
CA ALA A 115 3.00 3.27 -6.56
C ALA A 115 1.82 2.36 -6.93
N TYR A 116 0.69 2.92 -7.32
CA TYR A 116 -0.45 2.16 -7.79
C TYR A 116 -0.13 1.34 -9.04
N LYS A 117 0.54 1.95 -10.01
CA LYS A 117 1.00 1.25 -11.21
C LYS A 117 1.91 0.06 -10.84
N LYS A 118 2.85 0.28 -9.93
CA LYS A 118 3.74 -0.78 -9.43
C LYS A 118 2.96 -1.92 -8.78
N LYS A 119 1.97 -1.60 -7.96
CA LYS A 119 1.07 -2.61 -7.38
C LYS A 119 0.42 -3.47 -8.46
N MET A 120 -0.15 -2.85 -9.48
CA MET A 120 -0.85 -3.55 -10.55
C MET A 120 0.10 -4.47 -11.34
N GLU A 121 1.32 -4.01 -11.62
CA GLU A 121 2.34 -4.81 -12.30
C GLU A 121 2.73 -6.06 -11.49
N ILE A 122 2.94 -5.89 -10.18
CA ILE A 122 3.28 -7.00 -9.27
C ILE A 122 2.13 -8.00 -9.20
N GLN A 123 0.90 -7.53 -9.04
CA GLN A 123 -0.29 -8.36 -8.99
C GLN A 123 -0.47 -9.18 -10.27
N GLU A 124 -0.33 -8.55 -11.42
CA GLU A 124 -0.44 -9.21 -12.72
C GLU A 124 0.63 -10.29 -12.91
N THR A 125 1.86 -9.99 -12.55
CA THR A 125 2.97 -10.94 -12.64
C THR A 125 2.73 -12.16 -11.77
N LYS A 126 2.33 -11.94 -10.51
CA LYS A 126 2.03 -13.03 -9.57
C LYS A 126 0.84 -13.87 -10.02
N PHE A 127 -0.20 -13.23 -10.52
CA PHE A 127 -1.34 -13.94 -11.08
C PHE A 127 -0.93 -14.85 -12.25
N ARG A 128 -0.13 -14.32 -13.17
CA ARG A 128 0.37 -15.07 -14.33
C ARG A 128 1.21 -16.29 -13.91
N GLU A 129 2.14 -16.10 -12.97
CA GLU A 129 2.96 -17.17 -12.42
C GLU A 129 2.10 -18.30 -11.83
N GLN A 130 1.09 -17.95 -11.05
CA GLN A 130 0.19 -18.94 -10.43
C GLN A 130 -0.70 -19.64 -11.45
N VAL A 131 -1.15 -18.94 -12.49
CA VAL A 131 -1.87 -19.57 -13.62
C VAL A 131 -1.00 -20.61 -14.31
N GLU A 132 0.27 -20.31 -14.56
CA GLU A 132 1.22 -21.27 -15.14
C GLU A 132 1.42 -22.50 -14.24
N GLU A 133 1.52 -22.32 -12.94
CA GLU A 133 1.60 -23.42 -11.97
C GLU A 133 0.35 -24.32 -12.02
N ILE A 134 -0.83 -23.72 -12.12
CA ILE A 134 -2.11 -24.46 -12.26
C ILE A 134 -2.07 -25.33 -13.51
N TYR A 135 -1.60 -24.81 -14.65
CA TYR A 135 -1.48 -25.61 -15.88
C TYR A 135 -0.48 -26.74 -15.76
N ARG A 136 0.58 -26.57 -14.98
CA ARG A 136 1.61 -27.60 -14.73
C ARG A 136 1.21 -28.63 -13.68
N SER A 137 0.15 -28.37 -12.92
CA SER A 137 -0.25 -29.21 -11.78
C SER A 137 -0.83 -30.58 -12.15
N GLY A 138 -1.11 -30.82 -13.43
CA GLY A 138 -1.73 -32.05 -13.90
C GLY A 138 -3.25 -32.16 -13.65
N LEU A 139 -3.90 -31.07 -13.24
CA LEU A 139 -5.34 -31.02 -13.09
C LEU A 139 -6.04 -31.18 -14.45
N GLY A 140 -7.17 -31.89 -14.48
CA GLY A 140 -8.02 -31.94 -15.65
C GLY A 140 -8.65 -30.56 -15.97
N ALA A 141 -9.22 -30.42 -17.17
CA ALA A 141 -9.78 -29.15 -17.66
C ALA A 141 -10.77 -28.47 -16.70
N HIS A 142 -11.60 -29.25 -16.02
CA HIS A 142 -12.54 -28.70 -15.03
C HIS A 142 -11.82 -28.15 -13.80
N GLY A 143 -10.82 -28.86 -13.28
CA GLY A 143 -10.00 -28.42 -12.14
C GLY A 143 -9.23 -27.15 -12.46
N ILE A 144 -8.62 -27.05 -13.64
CA ILE A 144 -7.93 -25.85 -14.11
C ILE A 144 -8.87 -24.65 -14.14
N ARG A 145 -10.06 -24.78 -14.77
CA ARG A 145 -11.03 -23.68 -14.83
C ARG A 145 -11.47 -23.21 -13.45
N LYS A 146 -11.74 -24.14 -12.54
CA LYS A 146 -12.12 -23.82 -11.17
C LYS A 146 -10.98 -23.08 -10.43
N ALA A 147 -9.76 -23.61 -10.50
CA ALA A 147 -8.60 -23.01 -9.84
C ALA A 147 -8.31 -21.60 -10.34
N ILE A 148 -8.39 -21.35 -11.66
CA ILE A 148 -8.22 -20.01 -12.23
C ILE A 148 -9.35 -19.07 -11.81
N SER A 149 -10.60 -19.56 -11.76
CA SER A 149 -11.73 -18.76 -11.28
C SER A 149 -11.56 -18.32 -9.83
N ASP A 150 -11.10 -19.21 -8.97
CA ASP A 150 -10.85 -18.90 -7.56
C ASP A 150 -9.67 -17.92 -7.41
N LEU A 151 -8.63 -18.10 -8.21
CA LEU A 151 -7.49 -17.20 -8.24
C LEU A 151 -7.88 -15.78 -8.66
N ARG A 152 -8.74 -15.63 -9.67
CA ARG A 152 -9.26 -14.32 -10.08
C ARG A 152 -9.98 -13.59 -8.95
N LYS A 153 -10.74 -14.31 -8.13
CA LYS A 153 -11.42 -13.73 -6.96
C LYS A 153 -10.41 -13.22 -5.93
N ILE A 154 -9.36 -14.01 -5.66
CA ILE A 154 -8.29 -13.63 -4.71
C ILE A 154 -7.59 -12.35 -5.16
N TYR A 155 -7.33 -12.22 -6.46
CA TYR A 155 -6.64 -11.04 -7.01
C TYR A 155 -7.58 -9.89 -7.39
N GLY A 156 -8.89 -10.05 -7.23
CA GLY A 156 -9.87 -9.04 -7.64
C GLY A 156 -9.88 -8.77 -9.13
N ILE A 157 -9.55 -9.77 -9.95
CA ILE A 157 -9.51 -9.69 -11.42
C ILE A 157 -10.82 -10.27 -11.97
N ALA A 158 -11.51 -9.46 -12.74
CA ALA A 158 -12.77 -9.86 -13.35
C ALA A 158 -12.61 -10.95 -14.45
#